data_e158cd11d107969c2e7dd895127a2b47
#
_entry.id   e158cd11d107969c2e7dd895127a2b47
#
_cell.length_a   1.000
_cell.length_b   1.000
_cell.length_c   1.000
_cell.angle_alpha   90.00
_cell.angle_beta   90.00
_cell.angle_gamma   90.00
#
_symmetry.space_group_name_H-M   'P 1'
#
loop_
_entity.id
_entity.type
_entity.pdbx_description
1 polymer ?
#
loop_
_entity_poly.entity_id
_entity_poly.type
_entity_poly.pdbx_seq_one_letter_code
_entity_poly.pdbx_strand_id
1 'polypeptide(L)'
;MDLIENKQYSYRVILTYILLSIIFSISLQSQEKNIEIKSAGSFDRNESLFPDGNILSGSETKKVHLRHDEMDIFSKKSIFFQKRNSFIATGSVHVMQGDSINLFCDSLNYDGLARKFSSYGSVRFINDEMKLNSSVLFFDRNMNEIFFNENGKIIDNLSTIESKNGKYLIDQKKYEFEENVIIDNPDYKIKSNMMDYFIDSEQAYFFKQSTIKTDNYNIFCNEGFYDTKNKIGIFKNQANVRNDERTIYGDSIYFNDNLQYASASKNIRIIDQEENLIIKGEYAEIFEKLDSALITKNPVAINITKSDSLFIKADTLFSIGKKDKRKIIGHYNVKFIKGSMSGKSDKIEIDKFLGLTTFSRKKLTKRQIQILTENEINKLNPIIWDGNSQISGDEIILKEDLEKNIIDSLKISNNSFIVEIDTISKGKNYNQMKGIKLFGKIIDNKLNKVKIDKNAELVYYMYDENQELIGIDKAIASSILISFKENGIDNIIFLNQPEGVLYPEDQLEENQKTLFGFINRFEERITKEEKF
;
A
#
# COMPACT_ATOMS: atom_id res chain seq x y z
N MET A 1 2.99 49.62 64.07
CA MET A 1 2.41 48.52 64.87
C MET A 1 1.35 47.73 64.07
N ASP A 2 0.83 48.29 62.99
CA ASP A 2 -0.28 47.67 62.22
C ASP A 2 0.10 46.62 61.13
N LEU A 3 1.41 46.51 60.86
CA LEU A 3 1.87 45.55 59.82
C LEU A 3 2.15 44.13 60.38
N ILE A 4 2.25 43.96 61.68
CA ILE A 4 2.52 42.66 62.33
C ILE A 4 1.21 41.95 62.68
N GLU A 5 0.15 42.67 63.02
CA GLU A 5 -1.16 42.11 63.33
C GLU A 5 -1.83 41.54 62.07
N ASN A 6 -1.70 42.18 60.91
CA ASN A 6 -2.27 41.71 59.65
C ASN A 6 -1.64 40.39 59.14
N LYS A 7 -0.38 40.15 59.40
CA LYS A 7 0.30 38.90 59.06
C LYS A 7 -0.17 37.72 59.94
N GLN A 8 -0.41 37.97 61.22
CA GLN A 8 -0.85 36.94 62.16
C GLN A 8 -2.32 36.51 61.90
N TYR A 9 -3.16 37.43 61.45
CA TYR A 9 -4.55 37.11 61.01
C TYR A 9 -4.55 36.27 59.70
N SER A 10 -3.70 36.59 58.77
CA SER A 10 -3.55 35.85 57.51
C SER A 10 -3.08 34.39 57.73
N TYR A 11 -2.13 34.17 58.62
CA TYR A 11 -1.68 32.80 58.96
C TYR A 11 -2.73 31.98 59.71
N ARG A 12 -3.53 32.59 60.56
CA ARG A 12 -4.62 31.91 61.25
C ARG A 12 -5.75 31.51 60.30
N VAL A 13 -6.09 32.33 59.31
CA VAL A 13 -7.07 32.03 58.30
C VAL A 13 -6.58 30.92 57.36
N ILE A 14 -5.32 30.96 56.94
CA ILE A 14 -4.73 29.91 56.12
C ILE A 14 -4.64 28.58 56.89
N LEU A 15 -4.27 28.61 58.18
CA LEU A 15 -4.22 27.39 59.01
C LEU A 15 -5.60 26.80 59.25
N THR A 16 -6.64 27.61 59.41
CA THR A 16 -8.03 27.11 59.51
C THR A 16 -8.55 26.52 58.21
N TYR A 17 -8.21 27.07 57.02
CA TYR A 17 -8.54 26.49 55.73
C TYR A 17 -7.79 25.15 55.47
N ILE A 18 -6.51 25.06 55.87
CA ILE A 18 -5.76 23.81 55.78
C ILE A 18 -6.33 22.75 56.75
N LEU A 19 -6.69 23.13 57.98
CA LEU A 19 -7.34 22.24 58.94
C LEU A 19 -8.73 21.78 58.48
N LEU A 20 -9.53 22.68 57.88
CA LEU A 20 -10.82 22.33 57.29
C LEU A 20 -10.67 21.42 56.06
N SER A 21 -9.65 21.62 55.20
CA SER A 21 -9.38 20.75 54.06
C SER A 21 -8.90 19.36 54.47
N ILE A 22 -8.14 19.27 55.57
CA ILE A 22 -7.72 17.97 56.15
C ILE A 22 -8.91 17.22 56.77
N ILE A 23 -9.80 17.95 57.45
CA ILE A 23 -11.04 17.34 58.03
C ILE A 23 -12.00 16.91 56.92
N PHE A 24 -12.10 17.64 55.81
CA PHE A 24 -12.93 17.28 54.66
C PHE A 24 -12.34 16.08 53.88
N SER A 25 -11.00 15.90 53.87
CA SER A 25 -10.36 14.73 53.24
C SER A 25 -10.45 13.46 54.09
N ILE A 26 -10.67 13.58 55.40
CA ILE A 26 -10.83 12.40 56.28
C ILE A 26 -12.26 11.82 56.22
N SER A 27 -13.25 12.65 55.83
CA SER A 27 -14.65 12.21 55.71
C SER A 27 -15.00 11.50 54.39
N LEU A 28 -14.03 11.32 53.48
CA LEU A 28 -14.19 10.57 52.23
C LEU A 28 -13.67 9.13 52.32
N GLN A 29 -13.46 8.56 53.51
CA GLN A 29 -13.39 7.11 53.62
C GLN A 29 -14.80 6.57 53.35
N SER A 30 -15.02 6.09 52.12
CA SER A 30 -16.17 5.28 51.79
C SER A 30 -16.33 4.20 52.82
N GLN A 31 -17.36 4.21 53.65
CA GLN A 31 -17.69 3.10 54.50
C GLN A 31 -17.83 1.87 53.63
N GLU A 32 -16.93 0.87 53.83
CA GLU A 32 -17.06 -0.41 53.17
C GLU A 32 -18.44 -0.97 53.47
N LYS A 33 -19.32 -0.97 52.46
CA LYS A 33 -20.65 -1.56 52.65
C LYS A 33 -20.52 -3.06 52.76
N ASN A 34 -21.18 -3.64 53.73
CA ASN A 34 -21.22 -5.10 53.90
C ASN A 34 -22.29 -5.72 52.98
N ILE A 35 -22.03 -6.97 52.57
CA ILE A 35 -23.03 -7.75 51.85
C ILE A 35 -24.21 -8.02 52.78
N GLU A 36 -25.42 -7.71 52.35
CA GLU A 36 -26.66 -7.89 53.08
C GLU A 36 -27.40 -9.14 52.60
N ILE A 37 -27.93 -9.92 53.52
CA ILE A 37 -28.86 -11.02 53.24
C ILE A 37 -30.28 -10.44 53.22
N LYS A 38 -30.91 -10.30 52.07
CA LYS A 38 -32.27 -9.79 51.90
C LYS A 38 -33.31 -10.89 52.12
N SER A 39 -33.03 -12.12 51.65
CA SER A 39 -33.90 -13.25 51.88
C SER A 39 -33.19 -14.61 51.70
N ALA A 40 -33.64 -15.63 52.44
CA ALA A 40 -33.33 -17.03 52.23
C ALA A 40 -34.51 -17.91 52.65
N GLY A 41 -34.62 -19.13 52.17
CA GLY A 41 -35.59 -20.14 52.60
C GLY A 41 -35.13 -20.86 53.87
N SER A 42 -33.87 -21.21 53.97
CA SER A 42 -33.26 -21.78 55.21
C SER A 42 -31.87 -21.21 55.43
N PHE A 43 -31.41 -21.32 56.67
CA PHE A 43 -30.09 -20.88 57.13
C PHE A 43 -29.48 -22.02 57.98
N ASP A 44 -28.36 -22.55 57.49
CA ASP A 44 -27.59 -23.65 58.12
C ASP A 44 -26.16 -23.26 58.31
N ARG A 45 -25.46 -23.98 59.20
CA ARG A 45 -24.02 -23.81 59.43
C ARG A 45 -23.33 -25.17 59.52
N ASN A 46 -22.29 -25.36 58.72
CA ASN A 46 -21.48 -26.56 58.74
C ASN A 46 -20.00 -26.19 58.78
N GLU A 47 -19.44 -26.07 59.99
CA GLU A 47 -18.06 -25.65 60.23
C GLU A 47 -17.01 -26.61 59.67
N SER A 48 -17.33 -27.91 59.54
CA SER A 48 -16.39 -28.89 58.99
C SER A 48 -16.22 -28.79 57.47
N LEU A 49 -17.28 -28.40 56.76
CA LEU A 49 -17.25 -28.23 55.29
C LEU A 49 -16.92 -26.80 54.88
N PHE A 50 -17.43 -25.82 55.61
CA PHE A 50 -17.28 -24.40 55.31
C PHE A 50 -16.94 -23.60 56.56
N PRO A 51 -15.69 -23.59 57.03
CA PRO A 51 -15.28 -22.83 58.20
C PRO A 51 -15.66 -21.34 58.05
N ASP A 52 -16.33 -20.78 59.07
CA ASP A 52 -16.91 -19.43 59.10
C ASP A 52 -18.00 -19.14 58.00
N GLY A 53 -18.48 -20.15 57.29
CA GLY A 53 -19.47 -20.04 56.23
C GLY A 53 -20.91 -20.33 56.71
N ASN A 54 -21.82 -19.46 56.39
CA ASN A 54 -23.26 -19.65 56.58
C ASN A 54 -23.90 -20.15 55.29
N ILE A 55 -24.57 -21.29 55.33
CA ILE A 55 -25.24 -21.89 54.17
C ILE A 55 -26.64 -21.36 54.08
N LEU A 56 -26.94 -20.63 52.98
CA LEU A 56 -28.25 -20.10 52.67
C LEU A 56 -28.84 -20.95 51.54
N SER A 57 -30.05 -21.46 51.73
CA SER A 57 -30.76 -22.23 50.70
C SER A 57 -32.08 -21.56 50.37
N GLY A 58 -32.44 -21.53 49.07
CA GLY A 58 -33.77 -21.11 48.64
C GLY A 58 -34.83 -22.19 48.88
N SER A 59 -36.08 -21.85 48.73
CA SER A 59 -37.20 -22.78 48.66
C SER A 59 -37.82 -22.77 47.24
N GLU A 60 -38.86 -23.56 47.03
CA GLU A 60 -39.60 -23.55 45.75
C GLU A 60 -40.13 -22.18 45.35
N THR A 61 -40.50 -21.37 46.36
CA THR A 61 -41.13 -20.04 46.16
C THR A 61 -40.18 -18.89 46.44
N LYS A 62 -39.00 -19.11 47.02
CA LYS A 62 -38.12 -18.03 47.49
C LYS A 62 -36.65 -18.36 47.21
N LYS A 63 -36.05 -17.57 46.33
CA LYS A 63 -34.58 -17.66 46.07
C LYS A 63 -33.78 -17.03 47.22
N VAL A 64 -32.52 -17.41 47.34
CA VAL A 64 -31.56 -16.66 48.14
C VAL A 64 -31.35 -15.32 47.45
N HIS A 65 -31.47 -14.22 48.20
CA HIS A 65 -31.24 -12.86 47.71
C HIS A 65 -30.17 -12.19 48.59
N LEU A 66 -29.05 -11.89 47.98
CA LEU A 66 -27.97 -11.11 48.59
C LEU A 66 -27.92 -9.75 47.91
N ARG A 67 -27.49 -8.71 48.61
CA ARG A 67 -27.31 -7.37 48.04
C ARG A 67 -25.97 -6.79 48.52
N HIS A 68 -25.25 -6.18 47.59
CA HIS A 68 -24.05 -5.40 47.89
C HIS A 68 -24.02 -4.12 47.03
N ASP A 69 -24.11 -2.96 47.69
CA ASP A 69 -24.37 -1.67 47.06
C ASP A 69 -25.70 -1.71 46.24
N GLU A 70 -25.59 -1.43 44.92
CA GLU A 70 -26.71 -1.46 43.99
C GLU A 70 -26.85 -2.80 43.24
N MET A 71 -26.06 -3.80 43.63
CA MET A 71 -26.05 -5.11 42.98
C MET A 71 -26.90 -6.11 43.77
N ASP A 72 -27.91 -6.66 43.12
CA ASP A 72 -28.74 -7.73 43.64
C ASP A 72 -28.34 -9.07 43.04
N ILE A 73 -28.21 -10.08 43.92
CA ILE A 73 -27.76 -11.44 43.55
C ILE A 73 -28.81 -12.45 44.00
N PHE A 74 -29.32 -13.22 43.04
CA PHE A 74 -30.28 -14.29 43.26
C PHE A 74 -29.67 -15.65 42.93
N SER A 75 -29.90 -16.66 43.77
CA SER A 75 -29.40 -18.04 43.57
C SER A 75 -30.29 -19.07 44.20
N LYS A 76 -30.07 -20.36 43.89
CA LYS A 76 -30.72 -21.47 44.62
C LYS A 76 -30.02 -21.71 45.96
N LYS A 77 -28.72 -21.55 46.05
CA LYS A 77 -27.92 -21.73 47.24
C LYS A 77 -26.77 -20.74 47.28
N SER A 78 -26.42 -20.24 48.47
CA SER A 78 -25.24 -19.42 48.68
C SER A 78 -24.53 -19.81 49.98
N ILE A 79 -23.18 -19.73 49.96
CA ILE A 79 -22.37 -19.86 51.17
C ILE A 79 -21.81 -18.47 51.43
N PHE A 80 -22.24 -17.84 52.51
CA PHE A 80 -21.90 -16.48 52.89
C PHE A 80 -20.86 -16.48 54.03
N PHE A 81 -19.73 -15.80 53.78
CA PHE A 81 -18.64 -15.65 54.74
C PHE A 81 -18.62 -14.21 55.28
N GLN A 82 -19.28 -13.99 56.38
CA GLN A 82 -19.49 -12.67 56.97
C GLN A 82 -18.15 -11.95 57.27
N LYS A 83 -17.20 -12.66 57.92
CA LYS A 83 -15.89 -12.07 58.29
C LYS A 83 -15.06 -11.63 57.10
N ARG A 84 -15.20 -12.29 55.93
CA ARG A 84 -14.47 -12.00 54.69
C ARG A 84 -15.27 -11.15 53.76
N ASN A 85 -16.48 -10.75 54.11
CA ASN A 85 -17.43 -10.05 53.26
C ASN A 85 -17.52 -10.66 51.85
N SER A 86 -17.67 -11.98 51.76
CA SER A 86 -17.65 -12.73 50.50
C SER A 86 -18.71 -13.83 50.45
N PHE A 87 -19.05 -14.29 49.26
CA PHE A 87 -19.97 -15.42 49.10
C PHE A 87 -19.66 -16.27 47.87
N ILE A 88 -20.13 -17.51 47.90
CA ILE A 88 -20.21 -18.41 46.75
C ILE A 88 -21.69 -18.66 46.47
N ALA A 89 -22.19 -18.28 45.31
CA ALA A 89 -23.57 -18.54 44.88
C ALA A 89 -23.59 -19.67 43.84
N THR A 90 -24.56 -20.56 43.92
CA THR A 90 -24.72 -21.69 43.01
C THR A 90 -26.20 -21.91 42.63
N GLY A 91 -26.40 -22.44 41.40
CA GLY A 91 -27.69 -22.84 40.89
C GLY A 91 -28.50 -21.65 40.37
N SER A 92 -28.55 -21.51 39.06
CA SER A 92 -29.28 -20.44 38.31
C SER A 92 -29.04 -19.06 38.92
N VAL A 93 -27.78 -18.70 39.03
CA VAL A 93 -27.38 -17.41 39.58
C VAL A 93 -27.77 -16.31 38.63
N HIS A 94 -28.38 -15.26 39.16
CA HIS A 94 -28.74 -14.04 38.43
C HIS A 94 -28.25 -12.84 39.24
N VAL A 95 -27.39 -12.04 38.62
CA VAL A 95 -26.90 -10.77 39.16
C VAL A 95 -27.51 -9.64 38.37
N MET A 96 -28.03 -8.63 39.09
CA MET A 96 -28.58 -7.43 38.49
C MET A 96 -27.89 -6.19 39.07
N GLN A 97 -27.57 -5.21 38.23
CA GLN A 97 -27.11 -3.90 38.67
C GLN A 97 -27.80 -2.83 37.85
N GLY A 98 -28.63 -2.03 38.50
CA GLY A 98 -29.54 -1.11 37.80
C GLY A 98 -30.52 -1.87 36.88
N ASP A 99 -30.98 -1.19 35.85
CA ASP A 99 -31.94 -1.75 34.89
C ASP A 99 -31.24 -2.39 33.65
N SER A 100 -30.00 -2.04 33.41
CA SER A 100 -29.28 -2.40 32.17
C SER A 100 -28.35 -3.60 32.31
N ILE A 101 -27.73 -3.83 33.47
CA ILE A 101 -26.75 -4.91 33.67
C ILE A 101 -27.40 -6.15 34.25
N ASN A 102 -27.26 -7.26 33.51
CA ASN A 102 -27.71 -8.58 33.95
C ASN A 102 -26.61 -9.63 33.66
N LEU A 103 -26.31 -10.47 34.67
CA LEU A 103 -25.43 -11.62 34.52
C LEU A 103 -26.15 -12.89 34.96
N PHE A 104 -26.12 -13.92 34.13
CA PHE A 104 -26.62 -15.25 34.41
C PHE A 104 -25.48 -16.24 34.36
N CYS A 105 -25.39 -17.16 35.32
CA CYS A 105 -24.38 -18.22 35.34
C CYS A 105 -24.80 -19.40 36.24
N ASP A 106 -24.04 -20.49 36.20
CA ASP A 106 -24.30 -21.64 37.05
C ASP A 106 -23.73 -21.46 38.47
N SER A 107 -22.57 -20.81 38.59
CA SER A 107 -21.95 -20.45 39.86
C SER A 107 -21.19 -19.13 39.79
N LEU A 108 -21.08 -18.47 40.94
CA LEU A 108 -20.43 -17.17 41.08
C LEU A 108 -19.70 -17.10 42.42
N ASN A 109 -18.42 -16.72 42.39
CA ASN A 109 -17.63 -16.37 43.57
C ASN A 109 -17.51 -14.84 43.63
N TYR A 110 -17.86 -14.23 44.73
CA TYR A 110 -17.78 -12.79 44.93
C TYR A 110 -16.95 -12.44 46.18
N ASP A 111 -15.98 -11.56 45.97
CA ASP A 111 -15.22 -10.90 47.03
C ASP A 111 -15.74 -9.46 47.17
N GLY A 112 -16.45 -9.18 48.25
CA GLY A 112 -17.05 -7.87 48.50
C GLY A 112 -16.02 -6.81 48.94
N LEU A 113 -14.91 -7.17 49.53
CA LEU A 113 -13.82 -6.26 49.88
C LEU A 113 -13.08 -5.82 48.62
N ALA A 114 -12.67 -6.77 47.77
CA ALA A 114 -12.04 -6.51 46.49
C ALA A 114 -13.02 -6.00 45.41
N ARG A 115 -14.34 -6.19 45.62
CA ARG A 115 -15.42 -5.85 44.67
C ARG A 115 -15.27 -6.58 43.33
N LYS A 116 -14.82 -7.84 43.39
CA LYS A 116 -14.57 -8.66 42.19
C LYS A 116 -15.39 -9.93 42.23
N PHE A 117 -15.88 -10.34 41.07
CA PHE A 117 -16.48 -11.65 40.95
C PHE A 117 -15.94 -12.48 39.80
N SER A 118 -16.05 -13.80 39.97
CA SER A 118 -15.76 -14.80 38.95
C SER A 118 -17.01 -15.63 38.73
N SER A 119 -17.50 -15.72 37.54
CA SER A 119 -18.69 -16.49 37.16
C SER A 119 -18.30 -17.66 36.26
N TYR A 120 -18.94 -18.81 36.44
CA TYR A 120 -18.62 -20.05 35.77
C TYR A 120 -19.88 -20.76 35.27
N GLY A 121 -19.67 -21.60 34.23
CA GLY A 121 -20.73 -22.37 33.59
C GLY A 121 -21.27 -21.64 32.38
N SER A 122 -22.58 -21.75 32.13
CA SER A 122 -23.22 -21.07 31.00
C SER A 122 -23.36 -19.57 31.28
N VAL A 123 -22.24 -18.84 31.22
CA VAL A 123 -22.23 -17.41 31.57
C VAL A 123 -22.81 -16.58 30.43
N ARG A 124 -23.80 -15.75 30.76
CA ARG A 124 -24.40 -14.78 29.85
C ARG A 124 -24.48 -13.42 30.55
N PHE A 125 -23.73 -12.46 30.03
CA PHE A 125 -23.73 -11.08 30.46
C PHE A 125 -24.49 -10.22 29.45
N ILE A 126 -25.34 -9.34 29.92
CA ILE A 126 -26.15 -8.41 29.11
C ILE A 126 -25.92 -7.01 29.67
N ASN A 127 -25.58 -6.08 28.79
CA ASN A 127 -25.50 -4.66 29.09
C ASN A 127 -26.15 -3.89 27.91
N ASP A 128 -27.29 -3.29 28.15
CA ASP A 128 -28.12 -2.68 27.10
C ASP A 128 -28.36 -3.68 25.93
N GLU A 129 -27.93 -3.36 24.74
CA GLU A 129 -28.08 -4.22 23.54
C GLU A 129 -26.96 -5.28 23.40
N MET A 130 -25.84 -5.13 24.13
CA MET A 130 -24.71 -6.04 24.08
C MET A 130 -24.97 -7.31 24.87
N LYS A 131 -24.69 -8.47 24.27
CA LYS A 131 -24.78 -9.79 24.89
C LYS A 131 -23.45 -10.52 24.77
N LEU A 132 -22.82 -10.84 25.90
CA LEU A 132 -21.59 -11.62 25.96
C LEU A 132 -21.89 -13.01 26.52
N ASN A 133 -21.48 -14.05 25.82
CA ASN A 133 -21.53 -15.45 26.26
C ASN A 133 -20.11 -16.01 26.41
N SER A 134 -19.85 -16.72 27.51
CA SER A 134 -18.56 -17.40 27.77
C SER A 134 -18.77 -18.55 28.75
N SER A 135 -17.78 -19.42 28.93
CA SER A 135 -17.75 -20.41 30.00
C SER A 135 -17.30 -19.82 31.34
N VAL A 136 -16.47 -18.78 31.28
CA VAL A 136 -15.92 -18.08 32.45
C VAL A 136 -15.93 -16.58 32.18
N LEU A 137 -16.36 -15.79 33.18
CA LEU A 137 -16.34 -14.33 33.10
C LEU A 137 -15.87 -13.76 34.44
N PHE A 138 -15.00 -12.79 34.38
CA PHE A 138 -14.50 -12.02 35.52
C PHE A 138 -14.96 -10.58 35.42
N PHE A 139 -15.32 -9.98 36.56
CA PHE A 139 -15.66 -8.57 36.63
C PHE A 139 -14.93 -7.88 37.79
N ASP A 140 -14.21 -6.85 37.49
CA ASP A 140 -13.65 -5.91 38.46
C ASP A 140 -14.52 -4.64 38.52
N ARG A 141 -15.33 -4.53 39.58
CA ARG A 141 -16.25 -3.40 39.75
C ARG A 141 -15.54 -2.06 40.07
N ASN A 142 -14.34 -2.12 40.60
CA ASN A 142 -13.56 -0.91 40.88
C ASN A 142 -13.02 -0.26 39.60
N MET A 143 -12.66 -1.12 38.63
CA MET A 143 -12.14 -0.69 37.33
C MET A 143 -13.23 -0.60 36.26
N ASN A 144 -14.43 -1.06 36.54
CA ASN A 144 -15.52 -1.22 35.55
C ASN A 144 -15.08 -2.06 34.34
N GLU A 145 -14.36 -3.16 34.60
CA GLU A 145 -13.80 -4.05 33.58
C GLU A 145 -14.38 -5.45 33.65
N ILE A 146 -14.78 -5.96 32.51
CA ILE A 146 -15.20 -7.36 32.33
C ILE A 146 -14.18 -8.03 31.42
N PHE A 147 -13.75 -9.26 31.76
CA PHE A 147 -12.87 -10.01 30.91
C PHE A 147 -13.15 -11.51 30.93
N PHE A 148 -12.79 -12.18 29.84
CA PHE A 148 -12.85 -13.62 29.67
C PHE A 148 -11.54 -14.13 29.03
N ASN A 149 -11.17 -15.37 29.32
CA ASN A 149 -9.94 -16.01 28.82
C ASN A 149 -10.18 -17.42 28.25
N GLU A 150 -11.44 -17.81 28.08
CA GLU A 150 -11.85 -19.13 27.57
C GLU A 150 -12.96 -18.97 26.53
N ASN A 151 -12.65 -18.31 25.41
CA ASN A 151 -13.56 -18.06 24.30
C ASN A 151 -14.83 -17.29 24.70
N GLY A 152 -14.95 -16.09 24.21
CA GLY A 152 -16.14 -15.26 24.36
C GLY A 152 -16.78 -14.99 23.01
N LYS A 153 -18.11 -14.90 23.04
CA LYS A 153 -18.92 -14.47 21.90
C LYS A 153 -19.75 -13.28 22.31
N ILE A 154 -19.51 -12.14 21.65
CA ILE A 154 -20.27 -10.91 21.86
C ILE A 154 -21.18 -10.70 20.66
N ILE A 155 -22.43 -10.34 20.94
CA ILE A 155 -23.39 -9.87 19.95
C ILE A 155 -23.68 -8.41 20.32
N ASP A 156 -23.34 -7.51 19.42
CA ASP A 156 -23.45 -6.06 19.60
C ASP A 156 -24.00 -5.44 18.32
N ASN A 157 -25.20 -4.90 18.38
CA ASN A 157 -25.93 -4.43 17.21
C ASN A 157 -25.95 -5.48 16.06
N LEU A 158 -25.37 -5.14 14.92
CA LEU A 158 -25.31 -6.00 13.74
C LEU A 158 -24.06 -6.91 13.71
N SER A 159 -23.14 -6.73 14.68
CA SER A 159 -21.87 -7.45 14.70
C SER A 159 -21.91 -8.64 15.65
N THR A 160 -21.27 -9.72 15.21
CA THR A 160 -20.88 -10.84 16.07
C THR A 160 -19.37 -10.82 16.21
N ILE A 161 -18.88 -10.81 17.47
CA ILE A 161 -17.45 -10.78 17.77
C ILE A 161 -17.09 -12.05 18.54
N GLU A 162 -16.07 -12.76 18.10
CA GLU A 162 -15.56 -13.95 18.75
C GLU A 162 -14.05 -13.79 18.99
N SER A 163 -13.57 -14.19 20.18
CA SER A 163 -12.14 -14.22 20.49
C SER A 163 -11.85 -15.22 21.60
N LYS A 164 -10.60 -15.65 21.72
CA LYS A 164 -10.20 -16.51 22.85
C LYS A 164 -10.13 -15.70 24.13
N ASN A 165 -9.48 -14.54 24.10
CA ASN A 165 -9.38 -13.62 25.24
C ASN A 165 -10.04 -12.29 24.85
N GLY A 166 -10.76 -11.71 25.79
CA GLY A 166 -11.38 -10.40 25.58
C GLY A 166 -11.58 -9.64 26.88
N LYS A 167 -11.48 -8.33 26.79
CA LYS A 167 -11.78 -7.39 27.86
C LYS A 167 -12.73 -6.31 27.36
N TYR A 168 -13.72 -5.96 28.14
CA TYR A 168 -14.62 -4.84 27.92
C TYR A 168 -14.39 -3.79 29.00
N LEU A 169 -13.92 -2.63 28.59
CA LEU A 169 -13.74 -1.44 29.42
C LEU A 169 -15.02 -0.61 29.32
N ILE A 170 -15.93 -0.76 30.30
CA ILE A 170 -17.29 -0.22 30.25
C ILE A 170 -17.28 1.30 30.09
N ASP A 171 -16.51 2.01 30.91
CA ASP A 171 -16.44 3.48 30.91
C ASP A 171 -15.88 4.06 29.63
N GLN A 172 -15.01 3.30 28.94
CA GLN A 172 -14.37 3.71 27.69
C GLN A 172 -15.15 3.23 26.47
N LYS A 173 -16.16 2.39 26.65
CA LYS A 173 -16.88 1.68 25.58
C LYS A 173 -15.93 1.06 24.58
N LYS A 174 -14.93 0.32 25.09
CA LYS A 174 -13.83 -0.23 24.33
C LYS A 174 -13.70 -1.72 24.59
N TYR A 175 -13.54 -2.49 23.53
CA TYR A 175 -13.13 -3.88 23.60
C TYR A 175 -11.62 -4.00 23.32
N GLU A 176 -10.95 -4.86 24.06
CA GLU A 176 -9.56 -5.32 23.81
C GLU A 176 -9.62 -6.84 23.59
N PHE A 177 -9.13 -7.30 22.44
CA PHE A 177 -9.20 -8.71 22.07
C PHE A 177 -7.84 -9.27 21.72
N GLU A 178 -7.61 -10.53 22.13
CA GLU A 178 -6.43 -11.30 21.79
C GLU A 178 -6.78 -12.72 21.37
N GLU A 179 -6.01 -13.25 20.44
CA GLU A 179 -6.07 -14.60 19.89
C GLU A 179 -7.40 -14.95 19.20
N ASN A 180 -7.29 -15.28 17.92
CA ASN A 180 -8.42 -15.74 17.08
C ASN A 180 -9.61 -14.78 17.06
N VAL A 181 -9.35 -13.48 17.00
CA VAL A 181 -10.41 -12.48 16.93
C VAL A 181 -11.10 -12.52 15.57
N ILE A 182 -12.43 -12.62 15.58
CA ILE A 182 -13.27 -12.54 14.39
C ILE A 182 -14.40 -11.56 14.67
N ILE A 183 -14.52 -10.51 13.87
CA ILE A 183 -15.70 -9.65 13.81
C ILE A 183 -16.42 -9.96 12.53
N ASP A 184 -17.68 -10.34 12.62
CA ASP A 184 -18.56 -10.63 11.50
C ASP A 184 -19.71 -9.62 11.50
N ASN A 185 -19.73 -8.76 10.48
CA ASN A 185 -20.71 -7.70 10.26
C ASN A 185 -21.19 -7.80 8.82
N PRO A 186 -22.42 -7.43 8.48
CA PRO A 186 -22.92 -7.45 7.10
C PRO A 186 -22.03 -6.72 6.09
N ASP A 187 -21.37 -5.62 6.48
CA ASP A 187 -20.57 -4.79 5.58
C ASP A 187 -19.09 -5.19 5.54
N TYR A 188 -18.61 -5.91 6.58
CA TYR A 188 -17.21 -6.31 6.65
C TYR A 188 -16.98 -7.52 7.56
N LYS A 189 -15.89 -8.22 7.30
CA LYS A 189 -15.35 -9.26 8.19
C LYS A 189 -13.92 -8.96 8.55
N ILE A 190 -13.63 -8.87 9.86
CA ILE A 190 -12.29 -8.66 10.37
C ILE A 190 -11.81 -9.96 11.03
N LYS A 191 -10.55 -10.33 10.77
CA LYS A 191 -9.82 -11.34 11.53
C LYS A 191 -8.54 -10.71 12.04
N SER A 192 -8.23 -10.91 13.32
CA SER A 192 -7.05 -10.34 13.94
C SER A 192 -6.47 -11.28 15.01
N ASN A 193 -5.18 -11.14 15.29
CA ASN A 193 -4.56 -11.81 16.44
C ASN A 193 -4.52 -10.92 17.69
N MET A 194 -4.64 -9.60 17.52
CA MET A 194 -4.71 -8.63 18.62
C MET A 194 -5.25 -7.31 18.11
N MET A 195 -6.33 -6.82 18.73
CA MET A 195 -6.95 -5.55 18.33
C MET A 195 -7.74 -4.92 19.46
N ASP A 196 -7.89 -3.60 19.36
CA ASP A 196 -8.86 -2.81 20.12
C ASP A 196 -10.01 -2.37 19.21
N TYR A 197 -11.22 -2.30 19.77
CA TYR A 197 -12.40 -1.79 19.06
C TYR A 197 -13.15 -0.79 19.94
N PHE A 198 -13.31 0.43 19.45
CA PHE A 198 -14.05 1.50 20.10
C PHE A 198 -15.48 1.53 19.57
N ILE A 199 -16.45 1.27 20.44
CA ILE A 199 -17.86 1.06 20.08
C ILE A 199 -18.48 2.33 19.50
N ASP A 200 -18.37 3.46 20.19
CA ASP A 200 -19.03 4.71 19.82
C ASP A 200 -18.51 5.31 18.51
N SER A 201 -17.21 5.15 18.24
CA SER A 201 -16.56 5.65 17.02
C SER A 201 -16.48 4.62 15.91
N GLU A 202 -16.81 3.36 16.17
CA GLU A 202 -16.72 2.23 15.25
C GLU A 202 -15.30 2.07 14.66
N GLN A 203 -14.26 2.26 15.51
CA GLN A 203 -12.86 2.27 15.11
C GLN A 203 -12.11 1.04 15.62
N ALA A 204 -11.43 0.35 14.72
CA ALA A 204 -10.58 -0.79 15.00
C ALA A 204 -9.09 -0.42 14.90
N TYR A 205 -8.30 -0.78 15.90
CA TYR A 205 -6.85 -0.65 15.93
C TYR A 205 -6.20 -2.03 15.98
N PHE A 206 -5.30 -2.31 15.06
CA PHE A 206 -4.64 -3.60 14.90
C PHE A 206 -3.20 -3.53 15.38
N PHE A 207 -2.78 -4.49 16.20
CA PHE A 207 -1.42 -4.56 16.78
C PHE A 207 -0.63 -5.78 16.31
N LYS A 208 -1.31 -6.73 15.67
CA LYS A 208 -0.72 -7.93 15.06
C LYS A 208 -1.43 -8.24 13.74
N GLN A 209 -0.97 -9.28 13.08
CA GLN A 209 -1.51 -9.74 11.81
C GLN A 209 -3.05 -9.68 11.78
N SER A 210 -3.57 -8.94 10.81
CA SER A 210 -5.00 -8.70 10.65
C SER A 210 -5.40 -8.69 9.19
N THR A 211 -6.63 -9.10 8.93
CA THR A 211 -7.25 -9.05 7.61
C THR A 211 -8.64 -8.44 7.72
N ILE A 212 -8.99 -7.59 6.77
CA ILE A 212 -10.30 -6.98 6.65
C ILE A 212 -10.82 -7.35 5.27
N LYS A 213 -12.00 -7.94 5.22
CA LYS A 213 -12.69 -8.27 3.98
C LYS A 213 -13.96 -7.43 3.89
N THR A 214 -14.12 -6.67 2.82
CA THR A 214 -15.34 -5.98 2.42
C THR A 214 -15.86 -6.58 1.11
N ASP A 215 -16.92 -6.06 0.55
CA ASP A 215 -17.44 -6.54 -0.75
C ASP A 215 -16.42 -6.37 -1.87
N ASN A 216 -15.64 -5.28 -1.86
CA ASN A 216 -14.75 -4.92 -2.95
C ASN A 216 -13.27 -5.17 -2.66
N TYR A 217 -12.89 -5.32 -1.38
CA TYR A 217 -11.48 -5.34 -1.00
C TYR A 217 -11.14 -6.43 0.01
N ASN A 218 -9.94 -6.98 -0.15
CA ASN A 218 -9.27 -7.76 0.88
C ASN A 218 -8.02 -6.99 1.32
N ILE A 219 -7.95 -6.64 2.60
CA ILE A 219 -6.88 -5.83 3.18
C ILE A 219 -6.11 -6.69 4.17
N PHE A 220 -4.80 -6.58 4.17
CA PHE A 220 -3.90 -7.23 5.11
C PHE A 220 -2.96 -6.21 5.72
N CYS A 221 -2.67 -6.34 7.03
CA CYS A 221 -1.65 -5.56 7.73
C CYS A 221 -1.15 -6.30 8.97
N ASN A 222 0.02 -5.91 9.48
CA ASN A 222 0.51 -6.34 10.80
C ASN A 222 0.25 -5.27 11.87
N GLU A 223 0.03 -4.04 11.46
CA GLU A 223 -0.34 -2.91 12.30
C GLU A 223 -1.26 -2.00 11.49
N GLY A 224 -2.27 -1.42 12.13
CA GLY A 224 -3.15 -0.54 11.39
C GLY A 224 -4.31 0.02 12.19
N PHE A 225 -5.08 0.81 11.49
CA PHE A 225 -6.31 1.45 11.95
C PHE A 225 -7.36 1.36 10.85
N TYR A 226 -8.59 1.09 11.22
CA TYR A 226 -9.72 1.09 10.30
C TYR A 226 -10.97 1.67 10.98
N ASP A 227 -11.46 2.77 10.43
CA ASP A 227 -12.76 3.35 10.77
C ASP A 227 -13.83 2.64 9.91
N THR A 228 -14.58 1.75 10.51
CA THR A 228 -15.56 0.90 9.82
C THR A 228 -16.76 1.69 9.34
N LYS A 229 -17.12 2.79 10.05
CA LYS A 229 -18.21 3.69 9.71
C LYS A 229 -17.90 4.55 8.49
N ASN A 230 -16.73 5.19 8.49
CA ASN A 230 -16.30 6.06 7.41
C ASN A 230 -15.57 5.32 6.29
N LYS A 231 -15.27 4.02 6.47
CA LYS A 231 -14.54 3.16 5.53
C LYS A 231 -13.17 3.72 5.15
N ILE A 232 -12.45 4.25 6.16
CA ILE A 232 -11.11 4.84 6.01
C ILE A 232 -10.13 4.04 6.85
N GLY A 233 -8.94 3.76 6.30
CA GLY A 233 -7.91 3.03 7.02
C GLY A 233 -6.49 3.50 6.76
N ILE A 234 -5.61 3.18 7.70
CA ILE A 234 -4.15 3.28 7.57
C ILE A 234 -3.58 1.92 7.97
N PHE A 235 -2.90 1.27 7.04
CA PHE A 235 -2.37 -0.07 7.20
C PHE A 235 -0.86 -0.05 7.05
N LYS A 236 -0.14 -0.70 7.96
CA LYS A 236 1.32 -0.65 8.03
C LYS A 236 1.93 -2.03 8.14
N ASN A 237 3.27 -2.06 7.99
CA ASN A 237 4.09 -3.26 8.19
C ASN A 237 3.67 -4.42 7.28
N GLN A 238 4.14 -4.37 6.02
CA GLN A 238 3.80 -5.31 4.95
C GLN A 238 2.32 -5.27 4.54
N ALA A 239 1.76 -4.07 4.56
CA ALA A 239 0.36 -3.90 4.20
C ALA A 239 0.11 -4.20 2.72
N ASN A 240 -1.08 -4.72 2.43
CA ASN A 240 -1.59 -4.77 1.08
C ASN A 240 -3.10 -4.56 1.04
N VAL A 241 -3.55 -3.98 -0.06
CA VAL A 241 -4.96 -3.80 -0.42
C VAL A 241 -5.18 -4.45 -1.78
N ARG A 242 -6.08 -5.40 -1.85
CA ARG A 242 -6.38 -6.17 -3.05
C ARG A 242 -7.85 -6.02 -3.43
N ASN A 243 -8.10 -5.73 -4.70
CA ASN A 243 -9.40 -5.90 -5.34
C ASN A 243 -9.31 -6.96 -6.46
N ASP A 244 -10.34 -7.10 -7.30
CA ASP A 244 -10.38 -8.10 -8.37
C ASP A 244 -9.34 -7.84 -9.46
N GLU A 245 -8.94 -6.57 -9.69
CA GLU A 245 -8.05 -6.20 -10.78
C GLU A 245 -6.57 -6.17 -10.35
N ARG A 246 -6.30 -5.69 -9.14
CA ARG A 246 -4.92 -5.40 -8.72
C ARG A 246 -4.66 -5.60 -7.23
N THR A 247 -3.39 -5.75 -6.90
CA THR A 247 -2.92 -5.74 -5.51
C THR A 247 -1.89 -4.64 -5.32
N ILE A 248 -2.11 -3.80 -4.32
CA ILE A 248 -1.23 -2.71 -3.91
C ILE A 248 -0.51 -3.14 -2.63
N TYR A 249 0.81 -3.14 -2.64
CA TYR A 249 1.68 -3.37 -1.49
C TYR A 249 2.40 -2.09 -1.11
N GLY A 250 2.69 -1.92 0.17
CA GLY A 250 3.50 -0.83 0.69
C GLY A 250 3.80 -1.00 2.18
N ASP A 251 4.80 -0.29 2.69
CA ASP A 251 5.08 -0.28 4.13
C ASP A 251 3.99 0.48 4.89
N SER A 252 3.37 1.47 4.26
CA SER A 252 2.20 2.17 4.77
C SER A 252 1.24 2.48 3.63
N ILE A 253 -0.04 2.13 3.82
CA ILE A 253 -1.13 2.38 2.88
C ILE A 253 -2.22 3.16 3.60
N TYR A 254 -2.56 4.34 3.10
CA TYR A 254 -3.80 5.03 3.40
C TYR A 254 -4.87 4.57 2.40
N PHE A 255 -6.06 4.31 2.89
CA PHE A 255 -7.18 3.79 2.09
C PHE A 255 -8.48 4.52 2.45
N ASN A 256 -9.26 4.89 1.44
CA ASN A 256 -10.57 5.49 1.59
C ASN A 256 -11.51 4.90 0.54
N ASP A 257 -12.39 3.98 0.97
CA ASP A 257 -13.32 3.28 0.08
C ASP A 257 -14.37 4.23 -0.53
N ASN A 258 -14.89 5.16 0.24
CA ASN A 258 -15.91 6.11 -0.23
C ASN A 258 -15.39 7.01 -1.36
N LEU A 259 -14.12 7.38 -1.31
CA LEU A 259 -13.46 8.15 -2.35
C LEU A 259 -12.88 7.27 -3.46
N GLN A 260 -12.82 5.94 -3.25
CA GLN A 260 -12.09 5.00 -4.10
C GLN A 260 -10.65 5.50 -4.36
N TYR A 261 -9.99 5.86 -3.27
CA TYR A 261 -8.65 6.41 -3.27
C TYR A 261 -7.76 5.63 -2.32
N ALA A 262 -6.53 5.37 -2.77
CA ALA A 262 -5.48 4.86 -1.92
C ALA A 262 -4.17 5.61 -2.17
N SER A 263 -3.36 5.77 -1.14
CA SER A 263 -1.95 6.16 -1.29
C SER A 263 -1.06 5.19 -0.56
N ALA A 264 0.08 4.90 -1.15
CA ALA A 264 1.06 3.98 -0.58
C ALA A 264 2.43 4.65 -0.50
N SER A 265 3.20 4.30 0.51
CA SER A 265 4.54 4.85 0.72
C SER A 265 5.53 3.78 1.15
N LYS A 266 6.75 3.87 0.62
CA LYS A 266 7.89 2.97 0.80
C LYS A 266 7.64 1.54 0.29
N ASN A 267 8.61 1.01 -0.42
CA ASN A 267 8.59 -0.37 -0.95
C ASN A 267 7.31 -0.72 -1.72
N ILE A 268 6.83 0.24 -2.54
CA ILE A 268 5.59 0.07 -3.25
C ILE A 268 5.72 -0.97 -4.35
N ARG A 269 4.70 -1.81 -4.47
CA ARG A 269 4.52 -2.73 -5.59
C ARG A 269 3.05 -2.84 -5.93
N ILE A 270 2.68 -2.37 -7.11
CA ILE A 270 1.34 -2.51 -7.68
C ILE A 270 1.41 -3.64 -8.69
N ILE A 271 0.59 -4.66 -8.53
CA ILE A 271 0.53 -5.83 -9.43
C ILE A 271 -0.85 -5.87 -10.07
N ASP A 272 -0.88 -5.80 -11.39
CA ASP A 272 -2.02 -6.10 -12.22
C ASP A 272 -1.74 -7.43 -12.91
N GLN A 273 -2.41 -8.50 -12.45
CA GLN A 273 -2.15 -9.86 -12.93
C GLN A 273 -2.69 -10.09 -14.34
N GLU A 274 -3.80 -9.45 -14.69
CA GLU A 274 -4.43 -9.64 -15.99
C GLU A 274 -3.65 -8.94 -17.10
N GLU A 275 -3.03 -7.80 -16.80
CA GLU A 275 -2.19 -7.08 -17.74
C GLU A 275 -0.71 -7.47 -17.68
N ASN A 276 -0.34 -8.40 -16.81
CA ASN A 276 1.06 -8.78 -16.55
C ASN A 276 1.95 -7.56 -16.26
N LEU A 277 1.41 -6.58 -15.52
CA LEU A 277 2.06 -5.32 -15.21
C LEU A 277 2.45 -5.26 -13.74
N ILE A 278 3.71 -4.97 -13.47
CA ILE A 278 4.21 -4.68 -12.13
C ILE A 278 4.77 -3.26 -12.14
N ILE A 279 4.30 -2.41 -11.22
CA ILE A 279 4.88 -1.08 -11.01
C ILE A 279 5.47 -1.02 -9.61
N LYS A 280 6.71 -0.56 -9.50
CA LYS A 280 7.44 -0.35 -8.24
C LYS A 280 7.72 1.14 -8.06
N GLY A 281 7.96 1.57 -6.82
CA GLY A 281 8.33 2.95 -6.50
C GLY A 281 8.36 3.19 -4.98
N GLU A 282 8.52 4.45 -4.58
CA GLU A 282 8.56 4.81 -3.16
C GLU A 282 7.32 5.61 -2.71
N TYR A 283 6.53 6.14 -3.66
CA TYR A 283 5.26 6.80 -3.38
C TYR A 283 4.29 6.57 -4.54
N ALA A 284 3.04 6.22 -4.21
CA ALA A 284 1.97 6.09 -5.20
C ALA A 284 0.65 6.67 -4.68
N GLU A 285 -0.14 7.20 -5.60
CA GLU A 285 -1.54 7.56 -5.42
C GLU A 285 -2.38 6.84 -6.47
N ILE A 286 -3.47 6.22 -6.03
CA ILE A 286 -4.37 5.44 -6.87
C ILE A 286 -5.76 6.08 -6.78
N PHE A 287 -6.33 6.40 -7.93
CA PHE A 287 -7.64 7.01 -8.09
C PHE A 287 -8.52 6.05 -8.91
N GLU A 288 -9.21 5.14 -8.24
CA GLU A 288 -9.96 4.08 -8.93
C GLU A 288 -11.13 4.61 -9.75
N LYS A 289 -11.84 5.65 -9.28
CA LYS A 289 -12.89 6.33 -10.05
C LYS A 289 -12.41 6.90 -11.40
N LEU A 290 -11.12 7.19 -11.50
CA LEU A 290 -10.50 7.75 -12.69
C LEU A 290 -9.68 6.71 -13.45
N ASP A 291 -9.70 5.46 -13.03
CA ASP A 291 -8.84 4.40 -13.57
C ASP A 291 -7.39 4.88 -13.71
N SER A 292 -6.87 5.57 -12.70
CA SER A 292 -5.55 6.21 -12.79
C SER A 292 -4.69 5.96 -11.55
N ALA A 293 -3.39 5.97 -11.77
CA ALA A 293 -2.37 5.91 -10.73
C ALA A 293 -1.19 6.82 -11.08
N LEU A 294 -0.66 7.48 -10.06
CA LEU A 294 0.56 8.28 -10.10
C LEU A 294 1.61 7.61 -9.23
N ILE A 295 2.78 7.33 -9.78
CA ILE A 295 3.89 6.73 -9.03
C ILE A 295 5.12 7.62 -9.19
N THR A 296 5.78 7.92 -8.07
CA THR A 296 6.95 8.81 -8.00
C THR A 296 8.07 8.22 -7.15
N LYS A 297 9.21 8.91 -7.12
CA LYS A 297 10.42 8.49 -6.40
C LYS A 297 10.95 7.16 -6.92
N ASN A 298 11.67 7.24 -8.03
CA ASN A 298 12.28 6.12 -8.74
C ASN A 298 11.29 5.04 -9.21
N PRO A 299 10.17 5.39 -9.84
CA PRO A 299 9.22 4.40 -10.30
C PRO A 299 9.80 3.56 -11.45
N VAL A 300 9.46 2.27 -11.44
CA VAL A 300 9.79 1.30 -12.49
C VAL A 300 8.53 0.54 -12.87
N ALA A 301 8.15 0.57 -14.15
CA ALA A 301 7.10 -0.28 -14.69
C ALA A 301 7.74 -1.47 -15.43
N ILE A 302 7.21 -2.66 -15.17
CA ILE A 302 7.66 -3.92 -15.78
C ILE A 302 6.43 -4.55 -16.43
N ASN A 303 6.43 -4.62 -17.76
CA ASN A 303 5.42 -5.37 -18.50
C ASN A 303 6.01 -6.73 -18.87
N ILE A 304 5.49 -7.79 -18.27
CA ILE A 304 5.99 -9.15 -18.45
C ILE A 304 5.38 -9.75 -19.71
N THR A 305 6.22 -10.14 -20.66
CA THR A 305 5.80 -10.86 -21.87
C THR A 305 6.50 -12.21 -21.95
N LYS A 306 6.01 -13.10 -22.84
CA LYS A 306 6.58 -14.45 -22.98
C LYS A 306 8.02 -14.47 -23.52
N SER A 307 8.36 -13.51 -24.38
CA SER A 307 9.68 -13.46 -25.03
C SER A 307 10.63 -12.49 -24.32
N ASP A 308 10.21 -11.25 -24.14
CA ASP A 308 11.06 -10.19 -23.60
C ASP A 308 10.23 -9.19 -22.77
N SER A 309 10.54 -9.06 -21.50
CA SER A 309 9.88 -8.06 -20.65
C SER A 309 10.33 -6.65 -21.00
N LEU A 310 9.38 -5.72 -20.99
CA LEU A 310 9.64 -4.30 -21.13
C LEU A 310 9.83 -3.67 -19.74
N PHE A 311 10.96 -3.03 -19.53
CA PHE A 311 11.29 -2.27 -18.33
C PHE A 311 11.30 -0.79 -18.65
N ILE A 312 10.64 0.02 -17.83
CA ILE A 312 10.59 1.48 -17.96
C ILE A 312 10.87 2.10 -16.61
N LYS A 313 11.84 2.98 -16.56
CA LYS A 313 12.16 3.84 -15.42
C LYS A 313 11.98 5.29 -15.80
N ALA A 314 11.48 6.10 -14.88
CA ALA A 314 11.31 7.54 -15.06
C ALA A 314 11.38 8.24 -13.70
N ASP A 315 11.32 9.56 -13.64
CA ASP A 315 11.12 10.28 -12.38
C ASP A 315 9.67 10.19 -11.90
N THR A 316 8.73 10.09 -12.84
CA THR A 316 7.30 9.96 -12.59
C THR A 316 6.67 9.03 -13.63
N LEU A 317 5.82 8.11 -13.16
CA LEU A 317 4.98 7.26 -14.00
C LEU A 317 3.50 7.53 -13.71
N PHE A 318 2.72 7.63 -14.77
CA PHE A 318 1.25 7.64 -14.73
C PHE A 318 0.72 6.39 -15.43
N SER A 319 -0.29 5.78 -14.84
CA SER A 319 -1.14 4.78 -15.49
C SER A 319 -2.54 5.37 -15.59
N ILE A 320 -3.11 5.47 -16.78
CA ILE A 320 -4.38 6.15 -17.02
C ILE A 320 -5.26 5.32 -17.95
N GLY A 321 -6.55 5.23 -17.62
CA GLY A 321 -7.57 4.59 -18.45
C GLY A 321 -7.86 3.16 -18.06
N LYS A 322 -9.06 2.69 -18.46
CA LYS A 322 -9.54 1.32 -18.20
C LYS A 322 -8.64 0.28 -18.85
N LYS A 323 -8.71 -0.95 -18.33
CA LYS A 323 -7.91 -2.10 -18.73
C LYS A 323 -7.52 -2.14 -20.21
N ASP A 324 -8.49 -2.20 -21.11
CA ASP A 324 -8.22 -2.37 -22.56
C ASP A 324 -7.73 -1.10 -23.26
N LYS A 325 -7.79 0.06 -22.61
CA LYS A 325 -7.41 1.37 -23.14
C LYS A 325 -6.38 2.09 -22.28
N ARG A 326 -5.70 1.31 -21.42
CA ARG A 326 -4.72 1.87 -20.48
C ARG A 326 -3.51 2.41 -21.20
N LYS A 327 -3.11 3.61 -20.79
CA LYS A 327 -1.86 4.25 -21.19
C LYS A 327 -0.90 4.30 -20.02
N ILE A 328 0.37 4.06 -20.29
CA ILE A 328 1.47 4.28 -19.34
C ILE A 328 2.27 5.46 -19.85
N ILE A 329 2.44 6.48 -19.03
CA ILE A 329 3.17 7.70 -19.39
C ILE A 329 4.29 7.90 -18.37
N GLY A 330 5.53 7.96 -18.87
CA GLY A 330 6.71 8.30 -18.08
C GLY A 330 7.20 9.71 -18.40
N HIS A 331 7.53 10.47 -17.38
CA HIS A 331 8.08 11.82 -17.52
C HIS A 331 9.43 11.93 -16.82
N TYR A 332 10.35 12.59 -17.51
CA TYR A 332 11.71 12.93 -17.10
C TYR A 332 12.61 11.72 -16.84
N ASN A 333 13.85 11.83 -17.34
CA ASN A 333 14.89 10.81 -17.19
C ASN A 333 14.42 9.40 -17.57
N VAL A 334 13.58 9.31 -18.60
CA VAL A 334 13.05 8.04 -19.06
C VAL A 334 14.16 7.17 -19.59
N LYS A 335 14.21 5.94 -19.09
CA LYS A 335 15.04 4.84 -19.57
C LYS A 335 14.15 3.64 -19.85
N PHE A 336 14.41 2.91 -20.94
CA PHE A 336 13.71 1.67 -21.20
C PHE A 336 14.64 0.57 -21.72
N ILE A 337 14.24 -0.67 -21.48
CA ILE A 337 14.88 -1.87 -22.05
C ILE A 337 13.79 -2.83 -22.50
N LYS A 338 13.92 -3.37 -23.73
CA LYS A 338 13.11 -4.47 -24.26
C LYS A 338 13.98 -5.35 -25.15
N GLY A 339 14.29 -6.57 -24.71
CA GLY A 339 15.20 -7.47 -25.44
C GLY A 339 16.60 -6.90 -25.61
N SER A 340 17.03 -6.73 -26.87
CA SER A 340 18.30 -6.07 -27.24
C SER A 340 18.21 -4.56 -27.30
N MET A 341 16.99 -4.01 -27.40
CA MET A 341 16.77 -2.58 -27.48
C MET A 341 16.87 -1.94 -26.11
N SER A 342 17.50 -0.77 -26.04
CA SER A 342 17.43 0.13 -24.91
C SER A 342 17.33 1.57 -25.41
N GLY A 343 16.89 2.51 -24.55
CA GLY A 343 16.80 3.90 -24.98
C GLY A 343 16.54 4.87 -23.85
N LYS A 344 16.67 6.15 -24.19
CA LYS A 344 16.45 7.30 -23.30
C LYS A 344 15.56 8.36 -23.97
N SER A 345 14.73 9.02 -23.17
CA SER A 345 13.92 10.17 -23.59
C SER A 345 13.50 11.01 -22.38
N ASP A 346 12.92 12.17 -22.62
CA ASP A 346 12.27 12.96 -21.56
C ASP A 346 10.85 12.48 -21.27
N LYS A 347 10.17 11.91 -22.28
CA LYS A 347 8.82 11.38 -22.17
C LYS A 347 8.70 10.06 -22.90
N ILE A 348 8.01 9.11 -22.31
CA ILE A 348 7.49 7.89 -22.97
C ILE A 348 5.97 7.85 -22.80
N GLU A 349 5.26 7.44 -23.85
CA GLU A 349 3.83 7.14 -23.79
C GLU A 349 3.58 5.80 -24.47
N ILE A 350 3.01 4.86 -23.73
CA ILE A 350 2.63 3.54 -24.22
C ILE A 350 1.11 3.51 -24.28
N ASP A 351 0.57 3.38 -25.48
CA ASP A 351 -0.84 3.17 -25.74
C ASP A 351 -1.05 1.71 -26.11
N LYS A 352 -1.50 0.91 -25.15
CA LYS A 352 -1.72 -0.52 -25.37
C LYS A 352 -2.81 -0.84 -26.37
N PHE A 353 -3.84 0.02 -26.45
CA PHE A 353 -4.95 -0.16 -27.39
C PHE A 353 -4.50 0.00 -28.84
N LEU A 354 -3.63 0.97 -29.10
CA LEU A 354 -3.10 1.22 -30.44
C LEU A 354 -1.82 0.44 -30.75
N GLY A 355 -1.21 -0.22 -29.74
CA GLY A 355 0.09 -0.86 -29.87
C GLY A 355 1.22 0.13 -30.17
N LEU A 356 1.13 1.36 -29.65
CA LEU A 356 2.10 2.42 -29.93
C LEU A 356 2.91 2.75 -28.68
N THR A 357 4.23 2.80 -28.85
CA THR A 357 5.15 3.37 -27.86
C THR A 357 5.82 4.59 -28.47
N THR A 358 5.56 5.76 -27.90
CA THR A 358 6.07 7.05 -28.37
C THR A 358 7.12 7.58 -27.41
N PHE A 359 8.29 7.91 -27.93
CA PHE A 359 9.36 8.59 -27.19
C PHE A 359 9.50 10.01 -27.73
N SER A 360 9.57 10.98 -26.85
CA SER A 360 9.70 12.38 -27.23
C SER A 360 10.55 13.15 -26.22
N ARG A 361 11.13 14.25 -26.67
CA ARG A 361 11.76 15.21 -25.78
C ARG A 361 10.73 16.16 -25.17
N LYS A 362 11.10 16.84 -24.09
CA LYS A 362 10.36 17.96 -23.54
C LYS A 362 10.26 19.08 -24.58
N LYS A 363 9.09 19.70 -24.70
CA LYS A 363 8.94 20.91 -25.49
C LYS A 363 9.86 22.01 -24.98
N LEU A 364 10.78 22.46 -25.82
CA LEU A 364 11.66 23.58 -25.51
C LEU A 364 10.88 24.89 -25.51
N THR A 365 11.18 25.76 -24.57
CA THR A 365 10.65 27.13 -24.53
C THR A 365 11.32 27.96 -25.64
N LYS A 366 10.67 29.03 -26.07
CA LYS A 366 11.26 29.98 -27.07
C LYS A 366 12.66 30.46 -26.65
N ARG A 367 12.87 30.73 -25.37
CA ARG A 367 14.16 31.14 -24.81
C ARG A 367 15.22 30.02 -24.93
N GLN A 368 14.87 28.77 -24.66
CA GLN A 368 15.81 27.65 -24.80
C GLN A 368 16.23 27.43 -26.25
N ILE A 369 15.27 27.52 -27.17
CA ILE A 369 15.56 27.41 -28.63
C ILE A 369 16.53 28.50 -29.09
N GLN A 370 16.47 29.71 -28.51
CA GLN A 370 17.36 30.80 -28.86
C GLN A 370 18.78 30.71 -28.28
N ILE A 371 18.93 29.98 -27.16
CA ILE A 371 20.20 29.89 -26.41
C ILE A 371 20.99 28.64 -26.78
N LEU A 372 20.28 27.51 -27.01
CA LEU A 372 20.90 26.23 -27.25
C LEU A 372 21.38 26.13 -28.71
N THR A 373 22.55 25.55 -28.87
CA THR A 373 23.06 25.16 -30.20
C THR A 373 22.26 23.96 -30.71
N GLU A 374 22.29 23.74 -32.04
CA GLU A 374 21.63 22.59 -32.65
C GLU A 374 22.14 21.26 -32.07
N ASN A 375 23.43 21.12 -31.81
CA ASN A 375 24.00 19.94 -31.20
C ASN A 375 23.48 19.72 -29.73
N GLU A 376 23.32 20.78 -28.97
CA GLU A 376 22.72 20.68 -27.63
C GLU A 376 21.26 20.27 -27.68
N ILE A 377 20.50 20.80 -28.67
CA ILE A 377 19.12 20.39 -28.93
C ILE A 377 19.06 18.91 -29.33
N ASN A 378 19.94 18.47 -30.22
CA ASN A 378 19.99 17.08 -30.69
C ASN A 378 20.37 16.09 -29.59
N LYS A 379 21.18 16.50 -28.59
CA LYS A 379 21.46 15.68 -27.40
C LYS A 379 20.22 15.43 -26.54
N LEU A 380 19.21 16.31 -26.58
CA LEU A 380 17.96 16.15 -25.87
C LEU A 380 16.96 15.22 -26.60
N ASN A 381 17.24 14.89 -27.85
CA ASN A 381 16.37 14.02 -28.63
C ASN A 381 16.31 12.61 -28.04
N PRO A 382 15.13 11.97 -28.11
CA PRO A 382 15.01 10.57 -27.79
C PRO A 382 15.97 9.72 -28.61
N ILE A 383 16.49 8.67 -28.00
CA ILE A 383 17.47 7.78 -28.60
C ILE A 383 17.15 6.33 -28.27
N ILE A 384 17.33 5.47 -29.25
CA ILE A 384 17.23 4.02 -29.13
C ILE A 384 18.55 3.40 -29.60
N TRP A 385 19.06 2.43 -28.88
CA TRP A 385 20.16 1.57 -29.28
C TRP A 385 19.64 0.16 -29.53
N ASP A 386 20.01 -0.40 -30.67
CA ASP A 386 19.76 -1.81 -31.01
C ASP A 386 20.98 -2.40 -31.72
N GLY A 387 21.54 -3.48 -31.17
CA GLY A 387 22.82 -4.01 -31.69
C GLY A 387 23.92 -2.96 -31.74
N ASN A 388 24.50 -2.77 -32.91
CA ASN A 388 25.56 -1.77 -33.17
C ASN A 388 24.99 -0.42 -33.63
N SER A 389 23.68 -0.26 -33.63
CA SER A 389 23.02 0.94 -34.15
C SER A 389 22.51 1.85 -33.03
N GLN A 390 22.66 3.14 -33.25
CA GLN A 390 22.09 4.24 -32.48
C GLN A 390 21.09 4.98 -33.37
N ILE A 391 19.86 5.15 -32.92
CA ILE A 391 18.76 5.75 -33.69
C ILE A 391 18.18 6.91 -32.89
N SER A 392 18.08 8.10 -33.48
CA SER A 392 17.58 9.29 -32.80
C SER A 392 16.74 10.17 -33.72
N GLY A 393 15.99 11.10 -33.16
CA GLY A 393 15.17 12.10 -33.86
C GLY A 393 14.26 12.84 -32.88
N ASP A 394 13.47 13.80 -33.36
CA ASP A 394 12.61 14.60 -32.45
C ASP A 394 11.54 13.77 -31.74
N GLU A 395 11.03 12.74 -32.42
CA GLU A 395 10.04 11.81 -31.90
C GLU A 395 10.28 10.44 -32.53
N ILE A 396 10.26 9.40 -31.69
CA ILE A 396 10.39 8.00 -32.11
C ILE A 396 9.12 7.25 -31.71
N ILE A 397 8.52 6.56 -32.68
CA ILE A 397 7.31 5.76 -32.47
C ILE A 397 7.63 4.31 -32.82
N LEU A 398 7.49 3.41 -31.87
CA LEU A 398 7.48 1.98 -32.09
C LEU A 398 6.04 1.49 -32.18
N LYS A 399 5.76 0.64 -33.16
CA LYS A 399 4.46 -0.01 -33.31
C LYS A 399 4.59 -1.50 -33.03
N GLU A 400 3.70 -2.03 -32.21
CA GLU A 400 3.59 -3.46 -31.93
C GLU A 400 2.51 -4.12 -32.78
N ASP A 401 2.78 -5.34 -33.24
CA ASP A 401 1.78 -6.29 -33.68
C ASP A 401 1.14 -6.89 -32.40
N LEU A 402 -0.09 -6.49 -32.12
CA LEU A 402 -0.79 -6.85 -30.87
C LEU A 402 -1.12 -8.36 -30.79
N GLU A 403 -1.24 -9.05 -31.93
CA GLU A 403 -1.50 -10.49 -31.96
C GLU A 403 -0.25 -11.29 -31.58
N LYS A 404 0.92 -10.83 -32.02
CA LYS A 404 2.21 -11.50 -31.79
C LYS A 404 2.98 -10.95 -30.59
N ASN A 405 2.60 -9.78 -30.07
CA ASN A 405 3.31 -9.04 -29.01
C ASN A 405 4.80 -8.74 -29.35
N ILE A 406 5.05 -8.41 -30.61
CA ILE A 406 6.40 -8.04 -31.10
C ILE A 406 6.37 -6.66 -31.73
N ILE A 407 7.48 -5.94 -31.65
CA ILE A 407 7.63 -4.67 -32.37
C ILE A 407 7.76 -5.00 -33.86
N ASP A 408 6.89 -4.42 -34.69
CA ASP A 408 6.85 -4.65 -36.12
C ASP A 408 7.45 -3.51 -36.93
N SER A 409 7.40 -2.29 -36.40
CA SER A 409 7.90 -1.13 -37.13
C SER A 409 8.32 0.02 -36.21
N LEU A 410 9.18 0.88 -36.77
CA LEU A 410 9.76 2.06 -36.20
C LEU A 410 9.46 3.26 -37.12
N LYS A 411 9.03 4.38 -36.57
CA LYS A 411 8.86 5.64 -37.30
C LYS A 411 9.55 6.75 -36.52
N ILE A 412 10.29 7.59 -37.23
CA ILE A 412 10.87 8.83 -36.69
C ILE A 412 10.35 10.00 -37.48
N SER A 413 9.92 11.05 -36.78
CA SER A 413 9.45 12.31 -37.36
C SER A 413 10.44 13.40 -37.01
N ASN A 414 10.99 14.05 -38.03
CA ASN A 414 11.99 15.10 -37.99
C ASN A 414 13.35 14.70 -37.40
N ASN A 415 14.41 15.25 -38.00
CA ASN A 415 15.79 15.07 -37.55
C ASN A 415 16.19 13.60 -37.33
N SER A 416 15.70 12.69 -38.20
CA SER A 416 16.06 11.27 -38.08
C SER A 416 17.53 11.06 -38.35
N PHE A 417 18.21 10.34 -37.45
CA PHE A 417 19.62 10.05 -37.54
C PHE A 417 19.90 8.62 -37.09
N ILE A 418 20.61 7.85 -37.91
CA ILE A 418 21.17 6.53 -37.58
C ILE A 418 22.66 6.64 -37.57
N VAL A 419 23.28 6.07 -36.55
CA VAL A 419 24.73 5.84 -36.45
C VAL A 419 24.92 4.36 -36.21
N GLU A 420 25.73 3.72 -37.05
CA GLU A 420 26.10 2.32 -36.91
C GLU A 420 27.61 2.21 -36.68
N ILE A 421 28.00 1.45 -35.66
CA ILE A 421 29.41 1.14 -35.41
C ILE A 421 29.93 0.27 -36.55
N ASP A 422 30.97 0.73 -37.28
CA ASP A 422 31.68 -0.08 -38.23
C ASP A 422 32.51 -1.15 -37.49
N THR A 423 32.07 -2.39 -37.57
CA THR A 423 32.69 -3.51 -36.88
C THR A 423 34.03 -3.93 -37.50
N ILE A 424 34.23 -3.68 -38.83
CA ILE A 424 35.45 -4.02 -39.54
C ILE A 424 36.58 -3.11 -39.07
N SER A 425 36.31 -1.82 -38.89
CA SER A 425 37.30 -0.88 -38.31
C SER A 425 37.55 -1.07 -36.83
N LYS A 426 36.89 -2.06 -36.18
CA LYS A 426 36.91 -2.28 -34.72
C LYS A 426 36.38 -1.08 -33.93
N GLY A 427 35.37 -0.42 -34.45
CA GLY A 427 34.67 0.70 -33.81
C GLY A 427 35.41 2.04 -33.93
N LYS A 428 36.36 2.18 -34.82
CA LYS A 428 37.01 3.47 -35.11
C LYS A 428 36.11 4.36 -35.97
N ASN A 429 35.35 3.74 -36.89
CA ASN A 429 34.53 4.42 -37.88
C ASN A 429 33.03 4.21 -37.57
N TYR A 430 32.21 5.10 -38.12
CA TYR A 430 30.76 5.05 -37.96
C TYR A 430 30.08 5.26 -39.31
N ASN A 431 29.24 4.32 -39.71
CA ASN A 431 28.29 4.54 -40.80
C ASN A 431 27.20 5.48 -40.31
N GLN A 432 26.81 6.46 -41.13
CA GLN A 432 25.90 7.51 -40.73
C GLN A 432 24.86 7.75 -41.80
N MET A 433 23.62 7.93 -41.36
CA MET A 433 22.49 8.19 -42.24
C MET A 433 21.53 9.17 -41.56
N LYS A 434 21.08 10.15 -42.28
CA LYS A 434 20.09 11.12 -41.76
C LYS A 434 19.07 11.52 -42.79
N GLY A 435 17.97 12.08 -42.34
CA GLY A 435 16.92 12.68 -43.17
C GLY A 435 15.83 13.29 -42.31
N ILE A 436 14.77 13.81 -42.96
CA ILE A 436 13.65 14.39 -42.20
C ILE A 436 12.79 13.31 -41.57
N LYS A 437 12.52 12.21 -42.28
CA LYS A 437 11.68 11.10 -41.79
C LYS A 437 12.40 9.77 -41.96
N LEU A 438 12.12 8.88 -41.02
CA LEU A 438 12.58 7.51 -41.13
C LEU A 438 11.44 6.55 -40.86
N PHE A 439 11.35 5.49 -41.65
CA PHE A 439 10.49 4.34 -41.42
C PHE A 439 11.34 3.08 -41.46
N GLY A 440 11.27 2.31 -40.36
CA GLY A 440 11.97 1.04 -40.21
C GLY A 440 11.00 -0.13 -40.08
N LYS A 441 11.25 -1.23 -40.79
CA LYS A 441 10.56 -2.51 -40.60
C LYS A 441 11.40 -3.40 -39.69
N ILE A 442 10.77 -3.98 -38.69
CA ILE A 442 11.41 -4.87 -37.72
C ILE A 442 10.89 -6.29 -37.96
N ILE A 443 11.77 -7.26 -38.04
CA ILE A 443 11.49 -8.71 -38.17
C ILE A 443 12.35 -9.41 -37.14
N ASP A 444 11.76 -10.34 -36.39
CA ASP A 444 12.44 -11.11 -35.35
C ASP A 444 13.22 -10.23 -34.33
N ASN A 445 12.60 -9.11 -33.95
CA ASN A 445 13.16 -8.09 -33.05
C ASN A 445 14.45 -7.42 -33.57
N LYS A 446 14.73 -7.48 -34.87
CA LYS A 446 15.86 -6.83 -35.52
C LYS A 446 15.38 -5.92 -36.64
N LEU A 447 16.08 -4.80 -36.80
CA LEU A 447 15.86 -3.88 -37.91
C LEU A 447 16.17 -4.59 -39.23
N ASN A 448 15.19 -4.73 -40.11
CA ASN A 448 15.30 -5.45 -41.38
C ASN A 448 15.43 -4.50 -42.58
N LYS A 449 14.58 -3.50 -42.64
CA LYS A 449 14.61 -2.48 -43.71
C LYS A 449 14.40 -1.10 -43.11
N VAL A 450 15.10 -0.10 -43.65
CA VAL A 450 14.94 1.31 -43.30
C VAL A 450 14.76 2.13 -44.55
N LYS A 451 13.74 2.97 -44.57
CA LYS A 451 13.58 4.03 -45.56
C LYS A 451 13.81 5.38 -44.90
N ILE A 452 14.81 6.11 -45.34
CA ILE A 452 15.05 7.51 -44.96
C ILE A 452 14.47 8.36 -46.07
N ASP A 453 13.64 9.34 -45.70
CA ASP A 453 12.85 10.11 -46.66
C ASP A 453 12.99 11.61 -46.42
N LYS A 454 13.14 12.34 -47.49
CA LYS A 454 13.39 13.78 -47.59
C LYS A 454 14.79 14.18 -47.07
N ASN A 455 15.58 14.71 -47.98
CA ASN A 455 16.95 15.16 -47.75
C ASN A 455 17.79 14.03 -47.06
N ALA A 456 17.74 12.87 -47.67
CA ALA A 456 18.52 11.73 -47.19
C ALA A 456 20.00 11.90 -47.49
N GLU A 457 20.85 11.78 -46.48
CA GLU A 457 22.29 11.86 -46.58
C GLU A 457 22.92 10.60 -45.95
N LEU A 458 24.05 10.15 -46.53
CA LEU A 458 24.77 8.96 -46.13
C LEU A 458 26.27 9.23 -46.04
N VAL A 459 26.92 8.63 -45.04
CA VAL A 459 28.36 8.34 -45.00
C VAL A 459 28.51 6.88 -44.68
N TYR A 460 29.12 6.12 -45.59
CA TYR A 460 29.26 4.68 -45.49
C TYR A 460 30.66 4.20 -45.83
N TYR A 461 31.30 3.41 -44.98
CA TYR A 461 32.59 2.82 -45.18
C TYR A 461 32.45 1.50 -45.95
N MET A 462 33.01 1.45 -47.15
CA MET A 462 32.95 0.32 -48.09
C MET A 462 34.22 -0.53 -48.01
N TYR A 463 34.04 -1.82 -47.83
CA TYR A 463 35.15 -2.79 -47.74
C TYR A 463 35.00 -3.84 -48.83
N ASP A 464 36.18 -4.39 -49.26
CA ASP A 464 36.23 -5.53 -50.17
C ASP A 464 36.01 -6.88 -49.42
N GLU A 465 36.06 -7.98 -50.16
CA GLU A 465 35.93 -9.35 -49.62
C GLU A 465 37.02 -9.71 -48.60
N ASN A 466 38.18 -9.04 -48.66
CA ASN A 466 39.29 -9.22 -47.73
C ASN A 466 39.21 -8.33 -46.49
N GLN A 467 38.15 -7.55 -46.35
CA GLN A 467 37.95 -6.52 -45.32
C GLN A 467 38.95 -5.35 -45.44
N GLU A 468 39.47 -5.05 -46.64
CA GLU A 468 40.27 -3.87 -46.90
C GLU A 468 39.36 -2.71 -47.31
N LEU A 469 39.59 -1.52 -46.77
CA LEU A 469 38.76 -0.34 -47.03
C LEU A 469 38.93 0.11 -48.48
N ILE A 470 37.87 0.01 -49.28
CA ILE A 470 37.82 0.51 -50.65
C ILE A 470 37.71 2.05 -50.65
N GLY A 471 36.91 2.60 -49.74
CA GLY A 471 36.70 4.04 -49.67
C GLY A 471 35.47 4.39 -48.82
N ILE A 472 35.19 5.69 -48.76
CA ILE A 472 34.06 6.25 -47.98
C ILE A 472 33.05 6.81 -48.97
N ASP A 473 31.88 6.18 -49.04
CA ASP A 473 30.76 6.67 -49.87
C ASP A 473 30.04 7.82 -49.16
N LYS A 474 29.97 8.96 -49.79
CA LYS A 474 29.17 10.12 -49.37
C LYS A 474 28.10 10.37 -50.42
N ALA A 475 26.86 10.19 -50.01
CA ALA A 475 25.74 10.31 -50.92
C ALA A 475 24.62 11.14 -50.33
N ILE A 476 23.90 11.80 -51.22
CA ILE A 476 22.61 12.50 -50.98
C ILE A 476 21.59 11.98 -51.95
N ALA A 477 20.32 11.93 -51.49
CA ALA A 477 19.18 11.57 -52.35
C ALA A 477 17.89 12.13 -51.78
N SER A 478 16.82 12.14 -52.58
CA SER A 478 15.50 12.42 -52.00
C SER A 478 15.08 11.39 -50.98
N SER A 479 15.43 10.11 -51.20
CA SER A 479 15.22 9.00 -50.24
C SER A 479 16.30 7.94 -50.40
N ILE A 480 16.60 7.22 -49.30
CA ILE A 480 17.50 6.08 -49.24
C ILE A 480 16.78 4.90 -48.64
N LEU A 481 16.82 3.75 -49.30
CA LEU A 481 16.32 2.47 -48.76
C LEU A 481 17.51 1.56 -48.43
N ILE A 482 17.50 1.08 -47.20
CA ILE A 482 18.58 0.23 -46.66
C ILE A 482 17.95 -1.08 -46.24
N SER A 483 18.60 -2.18 -46.59
CA SER A 483 18.27 -3.52 -46.10
C SER A 483 19.40 -4.05 -45.22
N PHE A 484 19.04 -4.73 -44.14
CA PHE A 484 19.96 -5.29 -43.16
C PHE A 484 19.93 -6.82 -43.17
N LYS A 485 21.10 -7.44 -42.99
CA LYS A 485 21.27 -8.86 -42.66
C LYS A 485 21.97 -9.02 -41.31
N GLU A 486 22.23 -10.27 -40.89
CA GLU A 486 22.78 -10.56 -39.56
C GLU A 486 24.08 -9.82 -39.24
N ASN A 487 24.87 -9.48 -40.24
CA ASN A 487 26.21 -8.89 -40.09
C ASN A 487 26.27 -7.38 -40.42
N GLY A 488 25.12 -6.70 -40.59
CA GLY A 488 25.06 -5.26 -40.90
C GLY A 488 24.28 -4.94 -42.16
N ILE A 489 24.68 -3.88 -42.87
CA ILE A 489 24.01 -3.43 -44.10
C ILE A 489 24.25 -4.42 -45.23
N ASP A 490 23.16 -4.88 -45.87
CA ASP A 490 23.20 -5.79 -47.03
C ASP A 490 23.10 -5.02 -48.35
N ASN A 491 22.23 -4.02 -48.40
CA ASN A 491 21.99 -3.27 -49.64
C ASN A 491 21.52 -1.86 -49.35
N ILE A 492 22.02 -0.90 -50.17
CA ILE A 492 21.61 0.50 -50.12
C ILE A 492 21.10 0.89 -51.51
N ILE A 493 19.88 1.43 -51.60
CA ILE A 493 19.25 1.88 -52.82
C ILE A 493 18.93 3.38 -52.69
N PHE A 494 19.48 4.17 -53.56
CA PHE A 494 19.20 5.60 -53.65
C PHE A 494 18.04 5.82 -54.58
N LEU A 495 17.07 6.60 -54.14
CA LEU A 495 15.80 6.88 -54.86
C LEU A 495 15.69 8.36 -55.14
N ASN A 496 15.42 8.70 -56.42
CA ASN A 496 15.19 10.07 -56.93
C ASN A 496 16.38 11.00 -56.69
N GLN A 497 17.03 11.38 -57.78
CA GLN A 497 18.14 12.33 -57.85
C GLN A 497 19.30 11.96 -56.90
N PRO A 498 19.90 10.79 -57.05
CA PRO A 498 21.08 10.46 -56.28
C PRO A 498 22.31 11.22 -56.75
N GLU A 499 23.04 11.79 -55.80
CA GLU A 499 24.38 12.33 -55.99
C GLU A 499 25.27 11.68 -54.96
N GLY A 500 26.35 11.05 -55.40
CA GLY A 500 27.27 10.35 -54.49
C GLY A 500 28.69 10.29 -55.07
N VAL A 501 29.65 10.29 -54.17
CA VAL A 501 31.08 10.17 -54.52
C VAL A 501 31.73 9.21 -53.52
N LEU A 502 32.42 8.21 -54.07
CA LEU A 502 33.30 7.34 -53.32
C LEU A 502 34.67 7.98 -53.21
N TYR A 503 35.06 8.36 -52.01
CA TYR A 503 36.35 8.97 -51.73
C TYR A 503 37.35 7.93 -51.19
N PRO A 504 38.60 7.88 -51.68
CA PRO A 504 39.71 7.26 -50.96
C PRO A 504 39.83 7.88 -49.55
N GLU A 505 40.23 7.08 -48.58
CA GLU A 505 40.25 7.53 -47.16
C GLU A 505 41.18 8.75 -46.95
N ASP A 506 42.30 8.78 -47.64
CA ASP A 506 43.31 9.83 -47.57
C ASP A 506 42.90 11.16 -48.22
N GLN A 507 41.83 11.15 -49.01
CA GLN A 507 41.31 12.35 -49.69
C GLN A 507 40.20 13.04 -48.88
N LEU A 508 39.75 12.48 -47.78
CA LEU A 508 38.69 13.03 -46.97
C LEU A 508 39.22 13.53 -45.62
N GLU A 509 39.05 14.82 -45.36
CA GLU A 509 39.36 15.38 -44.05
C GLU A 509 38.47 14.79 -42.96
N GLU A 510 38.92 14.69 -41.72
CA GLU A 510 38.21 14.09 -40.60
C GLU A 510 36.82 14.74 -40.35
N ASN A 511 36.73 16.06 -40.49
CA ASN A 511 35.45 16.78 -40.34
C ASN A 511 34.45 16.45 -41.47
N GLN A 512 34.91 15.93 -42.60
CA GLN A 512 34.09 15.52 -43.74
C GLN A 512 33.62 14.05 -43.64
N LYS A 513 34.23 13.24 -42.76
CA LYS A 513 33.83 11.86 -42.48
C LYS A 513 32.61 11.77 -41.61
N THR A 514 32.05 12.90 -41.16
CA THR A 514 30.83 12.97 -40.36
C THR A 514 29.76 13.83 -40.99
N LEU A 515 28.50 13.41 -40.88
CA LEU A 515 27.37 14.21 -41.27
C LEU A 515 27.08 15.32 -40.24
N PHE A 516 26.62 16.45 -40.71
CA PHE A 516 26.21 17.51 -39.81
C PHE A 516 25.13 17.04 -38.83
N GLY A 517 25.32 17.28 -37.53
CA GLY A 517 24.44 16.81 -36.48
C GLY A 517 24.83 15.43 -35.93
N PHE A 518 25.95 14.82 -36.35
CA PHE A 518 26.46 13.59 -35.77
C PHE A 518 26.83 13.75 -34.31
N ILE A 519 26.28 12.86 -33.48
CA ILE A 519 26.58 12.77 -32.03
C ILE A 519 26.72 11.31 -31.67
N ASN A 520 27.91 10.91 -31.23
CA ASN A 520 28.15 9.58 -30.66
C ASN A 520 27.60 9.57 -29.19
N ARG A 521 26.64 8.69 -28.92
CA ARG A 521 26.02 8.51 -27.61
C ARG A 521 26.06 7.04 -27.17
N PHE A 522 26.92 6.19 -27.75
CA PHE A 522 26.98 4.77 -27.37
C PHE A 522 27.38 4.56 -25.91
N GLU A 523 28.22 5.45 -25.33
CA GLU A 523 28.58 5.39 -23.92
C GLU A 523 27.39 5.62 -22.98
N GLU A 524 26.31 6.24 -23.47
CA GLU A 524 25.08 6.45 -22.70
C GLU A 524 24.15 5.23 -22.74
N ARG A 525 24.49 4.18 -23.52
CA ARG A 525 23.66 2.99 -23.70
C ARG A 525 23.40 2.31 -22.38
N ILE A 526 22.11 2.01 -22.12
CA ILE A 526 21.68 1.34 -20.90
C ILE A 526 21.98 -0.15 -21.02
N THR A 527 22.65 -0.72 -20.04
CA THR A 527 22.93 -2.16 -19.96
C THR A 527 21.94 -2.84 -19.01
N LYS A 528 21.74 -4.16 -19.19
CA LYS A 528 20.89 -4.96 -18.28
C LYS A 528 21.40 -5.00 -16.83
N GLU A 529 22.64 -4.61 -16.60
CA GLU A 529 23.27 -4.54 -15.28
C GLU A 529 22.90 -3.25 -14.52
N GLU A 530 22.44 -2.19 -15.20
CA GLU A 530 21.84 -1.05 -14.53
C GLU A 530 20.56 -1.52 -13.83
N LYS A 531 20.61 -1.59 -12.52
CA LYS A 531 19.45 -1.99 -11.69
C LYS A 531 18.26 -1.06 -11.95
N PHE A 532 17.21 -1.61 -12.53
CA PHE A 532 15.90 -0.99 -12.62
C PHE A 532 15.14 -1.21 -11.31
#